data_099e42adec738f95dfc11f42c6d5d1bc
#
_entry.id   099e42adec738f95dfc11f42c6d5d1bc
#
_cell.length_a   1.000
_cell.length_b   1.000
_cell.length_c   1.000
_cell.angle_alpha   90.00
_cell.angle_beta   90.00
_cell.angle_gamma   90.00
#
_symmetry.space_group_name_H-M   'P 1'
#
loop_
_entity.id
_entity.type
_entity.pdbx_description
1 polymer ?
#
loop_
_entity_poly.entity_id
_entity_poly.type
_entity_poly.pdbx_seq_one_letter_code
_entity_poly.pdbx_strand_id
1 'polypeptide(L)'
;RITAQLIDTENGYHLWSETYDRDLTDIFAVQDEIASNVVNALKITLLGDEVVRGDRVTDDIDAYNEVLKGRYFLHYLTRENLDKAFAAFQKATELDPEYARAWTGLALTEYNRVAGIAGSSGGNFREGFDRVRTYATRAIDLQPDNTEAYIAKAMVAQGADWDLAGALEFSQKAVELNPNDTEALGWLGNSTFFMNDFDAAIDAYERAVALDPLDITSIRQLGDTYAAAGNFDKALASFNRVLELSPGAARVNGRIASVYMLQNDLDRASMYVASETVDWTQALYEILILGRRQGRSSEWRKARDGYIARWGTPNSYQIAEICADAGDLDCTFEWLQTAIDVHDPGAPWAFVMQYFEEARKDPRWTDFTAAFKR
;
A
#
# COMPACT_ATOMS: atom_id res chain seq x y z
N ARG A 1 -38.15 0.84 3.03
CA ARG A 1 -38.32 -0.62 3.12
C ARG A 1 -37.04 -1.32 2.65
N ILE A 2 -36.42 -2.13 3.52
CA ILE A 2 -35.22 -2.88 3.27
C ILE A 2 -35.52 -4.37 3.50
N THR A 3 -35.10 -5.27 2.60
CA THR A 3 -35.20 -6.70 2.81
C THR A 3 -33.77 -7.27 2.83
N ALA A 4 -33.42 -7.95 3.92
CA ALA A 4 -32.17 -8.68 4.07
C ALA A 4 -32.44 -10.18 3.98
N GLN A 5 -31.56 -10.93 3.27
CA GLN A 5 -31.70 -12.35 3.04
C GLN A 5 -30.34 -13.04 3.18
N LEU A 6 -30.33 -14.21 3.80
CA LEU A 6 -29.22 -15.14 3.84
C LEU A 6 -29.55 -16.33 2.95
N ILE A 7 -28.71 -16.62 1.98
CA ILE A 7 -28.92 -17.69 0.98
C ILE A 7 -27.76 -18.67 1.09
N ASP A 8 -28.07 -19.94 1.17
CA ASP A 8 -27.09 -21.02 1.06
C ASP A 8 -26.55 -21.09 -0.38
N THR A 9 -25.25 -20.93 -0.54
CA THR A 9 -24.60 -20.91 -1.87
C THR A 9 -24.48 -22.28 -2.51
N GLU A 10 -24.62 -23.38 -1.77
CA GLU A 10 -24.55 -24.74 -2.30
C GLU A 10 -25.86 -25.16 -2.99
N ASN A 11 -26.99 -24.73 -2.47
CA ASN A 11 -28.29 -25.21 -2.93
C ASN A 11 -29.29 -24.10 -3.27
N GLY A 12 -28.94 -22.82 -3.00
CA GLY A 12 -29.78 -21.65 -3.31
C GLY A 12 -30.98 -21.45 -2.36
N TYR A 13 -31.09 -22.21 -1.26
CA TYR A 13 -32.18 -22.03 -0.29
C TYR A 13 -31.98 -20.80 0.57
N HIS A 14 -33.08 -20.09 0.87
CA HIS A 14 -33.09 -19.03 1.83
C HIS A 14 -32.96 -19.57 3.26
N LEU A 15 -31.83 -19.30 3.90
CA LEU A 15 -31.59 -19.67 5.31
C LEU A 15 -32.31 -18.71 6.25
N TRP A 16 -32.43 -17.45 5.83
CA TRP A 16 -33.12 -16.41 6.58
C TRP A 16 -33.54 -15.27 5.64
N SER A 17 -34.69 -14.63 5.93
CA SER A 17 -35.17 -13.45 5.20
C SER A 17 -36.00 -12.59 6.14
N GLU A 18 -35.70 -11.32 6.22
CA GLU A 18 -36.46 -10.35 7.03
C GLU A 18 -36.63 -9.03 6.27
N THR A 19 -37.77 -8.39 6.47
CA THR A 19 -38.10 -7.10 5.84
C THR A 19 -38.30 -6.05 6.90
N TYR A 20 -37.57 -4.94 6.80
CA TYR A 20 -37.60 -3.79 7.66
C TYR A 20 -38.37 -2.66 6.96
N ASP A 21 -39.48 -2.27 7.52
CA ASP A 21 -40.31 -1.14 7.03
C ASP A 21 -40.25 -0.05 8.10
N ARG A 22 -39.36 0.90 7.94
CA ARG A 22 -39.07 1.98 8.90
C ARG A 22 -39.00 3.32 8.18
N ASP A 23 -39.27 4.39 8.91
CA ASP A 23 -39.01 5.75 8.44
C ASP A 23 -37.50 6.05 8.50
N LEU A 24 -36.98 6.80 7.50
CA LEU A 24 -35.59 7.19 7.40
C LEU A 24 -35.09 8.15 8.49
N THR A 25 -35.97 8.58 9.37
CA THR A 25 -35.62 9.46 10.50
C THR A 25 -34.75 8.78 11.54
N ASP A 26 -34.63 7.43 11.51
CA ASP A 26 -33.78 6.66 12.42
C ASP A 26 -33.04 5.56 11.66
N ILE A 27 -32.30 5.98 10.62
CA ILE A 27 -31.56 5.05 9.72
C ILE A 27 -30.50 4.24 10.48
N PHE A 28 -29.93 4.79 11.54
CA PHE A 28 -28.88 4.14 12.32
C PHE A 28 -29.43 3.01 13.18
N ALA A 29 -30.56 3.22 13.85
CA ALA A 29 -31.21 2.13 14.59
C ALA A 29 -31.64 0.99 13.66
N VAL A 30 -32.06 1.31 12.44
CA VAL A 30 -32.40 0.29 11.42
C VAL A 30 -31.14 -0.47 10.95
N GLN A 31 -30.00 0.20 10.76
CA GLN A 31 -28.75 -0.47 10.41
C GLN A 31 -28.25 -1.39 11.52
N ASP A 32 -28.30 -0.95 12.77
CA ASP A 32 -27.92 -1.74 13.94
C ASP A 32 -28.84 -2.93 14.13
N GLU A 33 -30.15 -2.76 13.94
CA GLU A 33 -31.15 -3.82 14.00
C GLU A 33 -30.87 -4.89 12.91
N ILE A 34 -30.63 -4.46 11.66
CA ILE A 34 -30.32 -5.36 10.54
C ILE A 34 -29.01 -6.10 10.80
N ALA A 35 -27.95 -5.40 11.19
CA ALA A 35 -26.64 -5.99 11.46
C ALA A 35 -26.74 -7.04 12.58
N SER A 36 -27.42 -6.73 13.68
CA SER A 36 -27.63 -7.65 14.81
C SER A 36 -28.42 -8.89 14.38
N ASN A 37 -29.47 -8.73 13.57
CA ASN A 37 -30.30 -9.84 13.12
C ASN A 37 -29.56 -10.72 12.10
N VAL A 38 -28.74 -10.16 11.22
CA VAL A 38 -27.87 -10.91 10.30
C VAL A 38 -26.84 -11.74 11.09
N VAL A 39 -26.16 -11.14 12.07
CA VAL A 39 -25.20 -11.84 12.94
C VAL A 39 -25.87 -12.99 13.68
N ASN A 40 -27.05 -12.76 14.27
CA ASN A 40 -27.82 -13.80 14.97
C ASN A 40 -28.26 -14.94 14.03
N ALA A 41 -28.68 -14.61 12.81
CA ALA A 41 -29.08 -15.59 11.80
C ALA A 41 -27.91 -16.45 11.31
N LEU A 42 -26.73 -15.88 11.17
CA LEU A 42 -25.51 -16.59 10.80
C LEU A 42 -24.99 -17.52 11.92
N LYS A 43 -25.48 -17.38 13.18
CA LYS A 43 -24.96 -18.09 14.34
C LYS A 43 -23.42 -18.04 14.45
N ILE A 44 -22.85 -17.00 13.90
CA ILE A 44 -21.42 -16.76 14.03
C ILE A 44 -21.22 -16.28 15.47
N THR A 45 -20.69 -17.15 16.31
CA THR A 45 -20.06 -16.74 17.55
C THR A 45 -18.77 -16.05 17.14
N LEU A 46 -18.87 -14.77 16.79
CA LEU A 46 -17.69 -13.90 16.69
C LEU A 46 -17.06 -13.95 18.07
N LEU A 47 -15.83 -14.42 18.13
CA LEU A 47 -15.02 -14.66 19.32
C LEU A 47 -15.11 -13.45 20.28
N GLY A 48 -15.81 -13.65 21.39
CA GLY A 48 -15.93 -12.68 22.48
C GLY A 48 -17.11 -11.72 22.37
N ASP A 49 -17.63 -11.30 23.52
CA ASP A 49 -18.70 -10.31 23.71
C ASP A 49 -18.35 -8.88 23.24
N GLU A 50 -17.46 -8.71 22.28
CA GLU A 50 -17.27 -7.46 21.57
C GLU A 50 -18.39 -7.33 20.54
N VAL A 51 -19.55 -6.91 21.04
CA VAL A 51 -20.44 -6.07 20.24
C VAL A 51 -19.52 -5.05 19.55
N VAL A 52 -19.47 -5.10 18.21
CA VAL A 52 -18.93 -4.02 17.41
C VAL A 52 -19.61 -2.76 17.94
N ARG A 53 -18.95 -2.05 18.85
CA ARG A 53 -19.39 -0.73 19.28
C ARG A 53 -19.31 0.07 18.01
N GLY A 54 -20.48 0.35 17.44
CA GLY A 54 -20.57 1.13 16.23
C GLY A 54 -19.71 2.36 16.41
N ASP A 55 -18.77 2.56 15.50
CA ASP A 55 -17.99 3.80 15.47
C ASP A 55 -18.96 4.95 15.73
N ARG A 56 -18.50 5.95 16.49
CA ARG A 56 -19.34 7.11 16.79
C ARG A 56 -19.89 7.67 15.50
N VAL A 57 -21.13 7.36 15.25
CA VAL A 57 -21.85 7.79 14.05
C VAL A 57 -22.28 9.22 14.32
N THR A 58 -22.18 10.08 13.32
CA THR A 58 -22.75 11.43 13.38
C THR A 58 -24.27 11.36 13.57
N ASP A 59 -24.85 12.32 14.27
CA ASP A 59 -26.29 12.53 14.32
C ASP A 59 -26.81 13.29 13.06
N ASP A 60 -25.89 13.80 12.22
CA ASP A 60 -26.21 14.53 10.99
C ASP A 60 -26.26 13.57 9.78
N ILE A 61 -27.48 13.32 9.28
CA ILE A 61 -27.73 12.41 8.16
C ILE A 61 -27.05 12.92 6.87
N ASP A 62 -26.97 14.22 6.67
CA ASP A 62 -26.38 14.80 5.47
C ASP A 62 -24.84 14.62 5.53
N ALA A 63 -24.22 14.79 6.70
CA ALA A 63 -22.81 14.49 6.91
C ALA A 63 -22.50 13.01 6.65
N TYR A 64 -23.34 12.11 7.14
CA TYR A 64 -23.22 10.68 6.88
C TYR A 64 -23.31 10.34 5.39
N ASN A 65 -24.30 10.89 4.68
CA ASN A 65 -24.47 10.67 3.24
C ASN A 65 -23.27 11.18 2.43
N GLU A 66 -22.68 12.32 2.81
CA GLU A 66 -21.48 12.82 2.16
C GLU A 66 -20.27 11.92 2.43
N VAL A 67 -20.12 11.32 3.61
CA VAL A 67 -19.07 10.33 3.87
C VAL A 67 -19.25 9.08 3.01
N LEU A 68 -20.46 8.54 2.87
CA LEU A 68 -20.73 7.41 1.99
C LEU A 68 -20.38 7.72 0.52
N LYS A 69 -20.75 8.90 0.06
CA LYS A 69 -20.42 9.39 -1.29
C LYS A 69 -18.91 9.55 -1.48
N GLY A 70 -18.21 10.11 -0.47
CA GLY A 70 -16.76 10.22 -0.47
C GLY A 70 -16.07 8.84 -0.57
N ARG A 71 -16.49 7.85 0.22
CA ARG A 71 -16.00 6.47 0.16
C ARG A 71 -16.23 5.81 -1.20
N TYR A 72 -17.41 6.00 -1.78
CA TYR A 72 -17.68 5.50 -3.13
C TYR A 72 -16.68 6.03 -4.16
N PHE A 73 -16.41 7.33 -4.18
CA PHE A 73 -15.45 7.91 -5.11
C PHE A 73 -14.02 7.50 -4.80
N LEU A 74 -13.63 7.42 -3.54
CA LEU A 74 -12.27 7.04 -3.12
C LEU A 74 -11.90 5.64 -3.61
N HIS A 75 -12.87 4.73 -3.71
CA HIS A 75 -12.65 3.37 -4.22
C HIS A 75 -12.04 3.32 -5.63
N TYR A 76 -12.32 4.28 -6.50
CA TYR A 76 -11.90 4.25 -7.91
C TYR A 76 -10.58 4.95 -8.22
N LEU A 77 -9.89 5.55 -7.29
CA LEU A 77 -8.54 6.12 -7.33
C LEU A 77 -8.16 6.89 -8.63
N THR A 78 -9.12 7.43 -9.39
CA THR A 78 -8.84 8.35 -10.51
C THR A 78 -8.74 9.78 -10.00
N ARG A 79 -8.00 10.67 -10.69
CA ARG A 79 -7.89 12.08 -10.30
C ARG A 79 -9.28 12.72 -10.10
N GLU A 80 -10.17 12.54 -11.06
CA GLU A 80 -11.53 13.08 -10.98
C GLU A 80 -12.31 12.57 -9.77
N ASN A 81 -12.20 11.26 -9.49
CA ASN A 81 -12.89 10.66 -8.34
C ASN A 81 -12.25 11.08 -7.01
N LEU A 82 -10.92 11.22 -6.95
CA LEU A 82 -10.25 11.76 -5.75
C LEU A 82 -10.69 13.21 -5.46
N ASP A 83 -10.90 14.04 -6.48
CA ASP A 83 -11.41 15.40 -6.30
C ASP A 83 -12.87 15.39 -5.80
N LYS A 84 -13.70 14.48 -6.32
CA LYS A 84 -15.09 14.29 -5.85
C LYS A 84 -15.13 13.73 -4.41
N ALA A 85 -14.26 12.77 -4.09
CA ALA A 85 -14.14 12.22 -2.74
C ALA A 85 -13.74 13.31 -1.74
N PHE A 86 -12.72 14.10 -2.08
CA PHE A 86 -12.26 15.21 -1.24
C PHE A 86 -13.38 16.21 -0.97
N ALA A 87 -14.09 16.65 -2.01
CA ALA A 87 -15.21 17.60 -1.86
C ALA A 87 -16.33 17.03 -0.98
N ALA A 88 -16.66 15.74 -1.10
CA ALA A 88 -17.68 15.09 -0.29
C ALA A 88 -17.26 15.00 1.18
N PHE A 89 -16.03 14.53 1.47
CA PHE A 89 -15.54 14.49 2.86
C PHE A 89 -15.38 15.89 3.47
N GLN A 90 -14.94 16.88 2.68
CA GLN A 90 -14.90 18.27 3.13
C GLN A 90 -16.31 18.77 3.51
N LYS A 91 -17.29 18.48 2.67
CA LYS A 91 -18.67 18.84 2.97
C LYS A 91 -19.19 18.17 4.24
N ALA A 92 -18.83 16.90 4.46
CA ALA A 92 -19.17 16.20 5.70
C ALA A 92 -18.55 16.87 6.94
N THR A 93 -17.28 17.33 6.88
CA THR A 93 -16.65 18.07 8.00
C THR A 93 -17.22 19.47 8.23
N GLU A 94 -17.83 20.09 7.20
CA GLU A 94 -18.58 21.36 7.36
C GLU A 94 -19.92 21.16 8.04
N LEU A 95 -20.60 20.03 7.76
CA LEU A 95 -21.89 19.66 8.35
C LEU A 95 -21.73 19.18 9.78
N ASP A 96 -20.76 18.31 10.02
CA ASP A 96 -20.40 17.82 11.36
C ASP A 96 -18.87 17.83 11.56
N PRO A 97 -18.33 18.88 12.19
CA PRO A 97 -16.89 18.97 12.48
C PRO A 97 -16.36 17.94 13.49
N GLU A 98 -17.24 17.23 14.22
CA GLU A 98 -16.88 16.19 15.18
C GLU A 98 -16.98 14.78 14.59
N TYR A 99 -17.37 14.65 13.33
CA TYR A 99 -17.46 13.36 12.66
C TYR A 99 -16.09 12.84 12.22
N ALA A 100 -15.46 12.00 13.04
CA ALA A 100 -14.10 11.49 12.83
C ALA A 100 -13.90 10.83 11.45
N ARG A 101 -14.89 10.06 10.96
CA ARG A 101 -14.82 9.38 9.65
C ARG A 101 -14.67 10.35 8.46
N ALA A 102 -15.23 11.54 8.56
CA ALA A 102 -15.07 12.57 7.53
C ALA A 102 -13.62 13.06 7.47
N TRP A 103 -12.98 13.28 8.62
CA TRP A 103 -11.56 13.65 8.71
C TRP A 103 -10.64 12.54 8.23
N THR A 104 -10.94 11.28 8.57
CA THR A 104 -10.22 10.10 8.05
C THR A 104 -10.33 10.03 6.52
N GLY A 105 -11.53 10.22 5.97
CA GLY A 105 -11.74 10.25 4.54
C GLY A 105 -10.93 11.35 3.82
N LEU A 106 -10.83 12.54 4.43
CA LEU A 106 -9.95 13.61 3.92
C LEU A 106 -8.48 13.19 3.94
N ALA A 107 -8.02 12.55 5.02
CA ALA A 107 -6.63 12.09 5.14
C ALA A 107 -6.28 11.08 4.05
N LEU A 108 -7.06 10.02 3.90
CA LEU A 108 -6.84 8.97 2.89
C LEU A 108 -6.95 9.51 1.46
N THR A 109 -7.92 10.39 1.21
CA THR A 109 -8.09 11.00 -0.11
C THR A 109 -6.90 11.89 -0.47
N GLU A 110 -6.47 12.75 0.46
CA GLU A 110 -5.33 13.65 0.23
C GLU A 110 -4.03 12.85 0.04
N TYR A 111 -3.82 11.79 0.82
CA TYR A 111 -2.67 10.90 0.60
C TYR A 111 -2.63 10.35 -0.83
N ASN A 112 -3.76 9.81 -1.32
CA ASN A 112 -3.84 9.29 -2.68
C ASN A 112 -3.67 10.37 -3.75
N ARG A 113 -4.06 11.62 -3.47
CA ARG A 113 -3.82 12.76 -4.38
C ARG A 113 -2.35 13.14 -4.45
N VAL A 114 -1.62 13.03 -3.35
CA VAL A 114 -0.21 13.44 -3.24
C VAL A 114 0.74 12.32 -3.64
N ALA A 115 0.57 11.12 -3.09
CA ALA A 115 1.47 9.98 -3.29
C ALA A 115 1.10 9.09 -4.49
N GLY A 116 -0.17 9.16 -4.94
CA GLY A 116 -0.70 8.30 -5.99
C GLY A 116 -0.50 8.85 -7.42
N ILE A 117 -1.55 8.73 -8.24
CA ILE A 117 -1.56 9.09 -9.68
C ILE A 117 -1.16 10.56 -9.93
N ALA A 118 -1.38 11.43 -8.95
CA ALA A 118 -1.09 12.86 -9.05
C ALA A 118 0.38 13.23 -8.75
N GLY A 119 1.16 12.34 -8.18
CA GLY A 119 2.56 12.58 -7.80
C GLY A 119 3.48 12.98 -8.96
N SER A 120 3.10 12.70 -10.19
CA SER A 120 3.82 13.12 -11.39
C SER A 120 3.56 14.58 -11.84
N SER A 121 2.77 15.36 -11.10
CA SER A 121 2.26 16.68 -11.58
C SER A 121 2.89 17.89 -10.89
N GLY A 122 4.04 17.79 -10.22
CA GLY A 122 4.77 18.96 -9.70
C GLY A 122 4.06 19.71 -8.57
N GLY A 123 3.14 19.08 -7.85
CA GLY A 123 2.47 19.65 -6.69
C GLY A 123 3.40 19.78 -5.48
N ASN A 124 3.05 20.64 -4.52
CA ASN A 124 3.80 20.79 -3.28
C ASN A 124 3.53 19.58 -2.37
N PHE A 125 4.32 18.51 -2.56
CA PHE A 125 4.23 17.26 -1.80
C PHE A 125 4.21 17.50 -0.29
N ARG A 126 5.08 18.36 0.20
CA ARG A 126 5.19 18.65 1.64
C ARG A 126 3.89 19.19 2.22
N GLU A 127 3.28 20.18 1.57
CA GLU A 127 2.00 20.73 2.04
C GLU A 127 0.86 19.71 1.99
N GLY A 128 0.85 18.85 0.96
CA GLY A 128 -0.13 17.75 0.87
C GLY A 128 -0.01 16.78 2.03
N PHE A 129 1.19 16.30 2.32
CA PHE A 129 1.42 15.42 3.46
C PHE A 129 1.18 16.10 4.82
N ASP A 130 1.45 17.42 4.95
CA ASP A 130 1.08 18.17 6.15
C ASP A 130 -0.44 18.21 6.36
N ARG A 131 -1.22 18.31 5.28
CA ARG A 131 -2.69 18.18 5.36
C ARG A 131 -3.10 16.78 5.79
N VAL A 132 -2.53 15.72 5.20
CA VAL A 132 -2.81 14.33 5.62
C VAL A 132 -2.57 14.16 7.11
N ARG A 133 -1.42 14.63 7.61
CA ARG A 133 -1.05 14.56 9.03
C ARG A 133 -2.06 15.31 9.91
N THR A 134 -2.49 16.48 9.47
CA THR A 134 -3.46 17.31 10.19
C THR A 134 -4.82 16.59 10.27
N TYR A 135 -5.32 16.07 9.16
CA TYR A 135 -6.61 15.38 9.11
C TYR A 135 -6.61 14.08 9.92
N ALA A 136 -5.56 13.26 9.78
CA ALA A 136 -5.42 12.03 10.55
C ALA A 136 -5.31 12.30 12.07
N THR A 137 -4.58 13.36 12.48
CA THR A 137 -4.50 13.76 13.88
C THR A 137 -5.87 14.18 14.38
N ARG A 138 -6.60 15.01 13.63
CA ARG A 138 -7.95 15.44 14.03
C ARG A 138 -8.91 14.23 14.16
N ALA A 139 -8.82 13.26 13.26
CA ALA A 139 -9.62 12.04 13.34
C ALA A 139 -9.35 11.25 14.63
N ILE A 140 -8.06 11.10 15.01
CA ILE A 140 -7.65 10.40 16.24
C ILE A 140 -8.08 11.19 17.48
N ASP A 141 -7.97 12.53 17.48
CA ASP A 141 -8.41 13.35 18.61
C ASP A 141 -9.91 13.21 18.87
N LEU A 142 -10.70 13.04 17.81
CA LEU A 142 -12.15 12.84 17.89
C LEU A 142 -12.51 11.39 18.24
N GLN A 143 -11.76 10.43 17.69
CA GLN A 143 -12.00 9.00 17.88
C GLN A 143 -10.64 8.27 18.03
N PRO A 144 -10.16 8.06 19.28
CA PRO A 144 -8.86 7.45 19.55
C PRO A 144 -8.70 5.99 19.12
N ASP A 145 -9.80 5.30 18.82
CA ASP A 145 -9.84 3.93 18.29
C ASP A 145 -10.08 3.84 16.77
N ASN A 146 -9.82 4.93 16.05
CA ASN A 146 -9.98 5.00 14.60
C ASN A 146 -8.81 4.33 13.86
N THR A 147 -8.97 3.07 13.49
CA THR A 147 -7.98 2.26 12.77
C THR A 147 -7.46 2.93 11.50
N GLU A 148 -8.37 3.40 10.62
CA GLU A 148 -8.02 4.03 9.34
C GLU A 148 -7.18 5.32 9.53
N ALA A 149 -7.38 6.06 10.62
CA ALA A 149 -6.59 7.25 10.92
C ALA A 149 -5.15 6.90 11.33
N TYR A 150 -4.94 5.80 12.05
CA TYR A 150 -3.59 5.28 12.32
C TYR A 150 -2.91 4.76 11.05
N ILE A 151 -3.65 4.11 10.15
CA ILE A 151 -3.14 3.75 8.82
C ILE A 151 -2.65 5.00 8.08
N ALA A 152 -3.45 6.06 8.03
CA ALA A 152 -3.05 7.33 7.41
C ALA A 152 -1.78 7.93 8.05
N LYS A 153 -1.62 7.81 9.37
CA LYS A 153 -0.37 8.19 10.07
C LYS A 153 0.83 7.35 9.64
N ALA A 154 0.67 6.02 9.53
CA ALA A 154 1.73 5.14 9.06
C ALA A 154 2.15 5.49 7.62
N MET A 155 1.18 5.78 6.75
CA MET A 155 1.41 6.22 5.38
C MET A 155 2.29 7.47 5.31
N VAL A 156 1.98 8.49 6.13
CA VAL A 156 2.76 9.74 6.16
C VAL A 156 4.14 9.52 6.75
N ALA A 157 4.23 8.81 7.88
CA ALA A 157 5.50 8.52 8.53
C ALA A 157 6.47 7.84 7.57
N GLN A 158 6.02 6.82 6.83
CA GLN A 158 6.86 6.11 5.87
C GLN A 158 7.12 6.92 4.59
N GLY A 159 6.08 7.49 3.97
CA GLY A 159 6.17 8.08 2.63
C GLY A 159 6.71 9.49 2.61
N ALA A 160 6.38 10.31 3.62
CA ALA A 160 6.75 11.72 3.69
C ALA A 160 7.89 12.01 4.65
N ASP A 161 7.91 11.35 5.80
CA ASP A 161 8.86 11.66 6.85
C ASP A 161 10.07 10.72 6.87
N TRP A 162 9.98 9.61 6.13
CA TRP A 162 10.92 8.48 6.18
C TRP A 162 11.17 8.00 7.62
N ASP A 163 10.13 8.14 8.44
CA ASP A 163 10.08 7.67 9.82
C ASP A 163 9.57 6.23 9.86
N LEU A 164 10.47 5.29 9.56
CA LEU A 164 10.12 3.87 9.47
C LEU A 164 9.72 3.29 10.84
N ALA A 165 10.34 3.79 11.92
CA ALA A 165 9.97 3.40 13.28
C ALA A 165 8.58 3.92 13.65
N GLY A 166 8.27 5.18 13.35
CA GLY A 166 6.93 5.73 13.54
C GLY A 166 5.86 5.04 12.69
N ALA A 167 6.19 4.69 11.44
CA ALA A 167 5.28 3.91 10.58
C ALA A 167 4.95 2.54 11.21
N LEU A 168 5.95 1.86 11.78
CA LEU A 168 5.76 0.59 12.48
C LEU A 168 4.87 0.77 13.72
N GLU A 169 5.11 1.79 14.55
CA GLU A 169 4.29 2.09 15.73
C GLU A 169 2.82 2.31 15.35
N PHE A 170 2.55 3.14 14.35
CA PHE A 170 1.19 3.44 13.91
C PHE A 170 0.49 2.24 13.27
N SER A 171 1.19 1.43 12.47
CA SER A 171 0.61 0.23 11.87
C SER A 171 0.34 -0.87 12.92
N GLN A 172 1.20 -1.04 13.92
CA GLN A 172 0.94 -1.91 15.07
C GLN A 172 -0.32 -1.46 15.83
N LYS A 173 -0.46 -0.14 16.07
CA LYS A 173 -1.66 0.39 16.72
C LYS A 173 -2.93 0.14 15.90
N ALA A 174 -2.87 0.29 14.58
CA ALA A 174 -4.00 -0.01 13.71
C ALA A 174 -4.43 -1.48 13.82
N VAL A 175 -3.48 -2.44 13.80
CA VAL A 175 -3.77 -3.88 13.96
C VAL A 175 -4.24 -4.22 15.37
N GLU A 176 -3.72 -3.54 16.41
CA GLU A 176 -4.21 -3.70 17.79
C GLU A 176 -5.70 -3.32 17.92
N LEU A 177 -6.10 -2.22 17.25
CA LEU A 177 -7.47 -1.74 17.26
C LEU A 177 -8.41 -2.62 16.42
N ASN A 178 -7.97 -3.10 15.27
CA ASN A 178 -8.73 -4.03 14.43
C ASN A 178 -7.82 -5.14 13.87
N PRO A 179 -7.69 -6.29 14.55
CA PRO A 179 -6.80 -7.37 14.14
C PRO A 179 -7.14 -8.04 12.81
N ASN A 180 -8.36 -7.85 12.32
CA ASN A 180 -8.86 -8.45 11.07
C ASN A 180 -9.01 -7.41 9.94
N ASP A 181 -8.47 -6.22 10.10
CA ASP A 181 -8.42 -5.21 9.05
C ASP A 181 -7.28 -5.53 8.07
N THR A 182 -7.62 -5.85 6.83
CA THR A 182 -6.64 -6.26 5.80
C THR A 182 -5.70 -5.12 5.43
N GLU A 183 -6.17 -3.86 5.46
CA GLU A 183 -5.34 -2.69 5.18
C GLU A 183 -4.36 -2.42 6.32
N ALA A 184 -4.80 -2.54 7.59
CA ALA A 184 -3.93 -2.44 8.75
C ALA A 184 -2.84 -3.52 8.74
N LEU A 185 -3.20 -4.78 8.44
CA LEU A 185 -2.24 -5.88 8.28
C LEU A 185 -1.28 -5.64 7.13
N GLY A 186 -1.76 -5.11 6.00
CA GLY A 186 -0.93 -4.72 4.85
C GLY A 186 0.09 -3.64 5.23
N TRP A 187 -0.31 -2.62 6.01
CA TRP A 187 0.62 -1.59 6.48
C TRP A 187 1.57 -2.10 7.55
N LEU A 188 1.16 -3.01 8.42
CA LEU A 188 2.06 -3.68 9.37
C LEU A 188 3.11 -4.49 8.62
N GLY A 189 2.70 -5.30 7.63
CA GLY A 189 3.61 -6.05 6.77
C GLY A 189 4.61 -5.15 6.04
N ASN A 190 4.14 -4.03 5.51
CA ASN A 190 4.99 -3.04 4.84
C ASN A 190 6.01 -2.40 5.80
N SER A 191 5.57 -1.99 6.99
CA SER A 191 6.45 -1.36 7.99
C SER A 191 7.51 -2.33 8.51
N THR A 192 7.14 -3.58 8.82
CA THR A 192 8.07 -4.62 9.25
C THR A 192 9.04 -5.02 8.13
N PHE A 193 8.59 -5.05 6.88
CA PHE A 193 9.44 -5.28 5.72
C PHE A 193 10.58 -4.26 5.62
N PHE A 194 10.31 -2.96 5.72
CA PHE A 194 11.35 -1.92 5.68
C PHE A 194 12.22 -1.86 6.94
N MET A 195 11.80 -2.50 8.03
CA MET A 195 12.64 -2.74 9.21
C MET A 195 13.52 -4.00 9.07
N ASN A 196 13.46 -4.72 7.93
CA ASN A 196 14.10 -6.01 7.65
C ASN A 196 13.63 -7.16 8.57
N ASP A 197 12.46 -7.02 9.18
CA ASP A 197 11.80 -8.10 9.90
C ASP A 197 10.88 -8.87 8.95
N PHE A 198 11.51 -9.72 8.11
CA PHE A 198 10.77 -10.44 7.08
C PHE A 198 9.82 -11.49 7.64
N ASP A 199 10.13 -12.08 8.80
CA ASP A 199 9.24 -13.07 9.43
C ASP A 199 7.94 -12.40 9.89
N ALA A 200 8.01 -11.25 10.56
CA ALA A 200 6.84 -10.49 10.95
C ALA A 200 6.06 -9.94 9.73
N ALA A 201 6.77 -9.52 8.66
CA ALA A 201 6.13 -9.07 7.43
C ALA A 201 5.37 -10.21 6.73
N ILE A 202 5.94 -11.41 6.67
CA ILE A 202 5.29 -12.60 6.10
C ILE A 202 4.02 -12.92 6.90
N ASP A 203 4.10 -12.98 8.25
CA ASP A 203 2.92 -13.26 9.09
C ASP A 203 1.79 -12.26 8.83
N ALA A 204 2.10 -10.97 8.81
CA ALA A 204 1.09 -9.94 8.58
C ALA A 204 0.44 -10.07 7.19
N TYR A 205 1.23 -10.28 6.13
CA TYR A 205 0.68 -10.44 4.78
C TYR A 205 -0.04 -11.78 4.58
N GLU A 206 0.43 -12.90 5.16
CA GLU A 206 -0.28 -14.18 5.11
C GLU A 206 -1.66 -14.05 5.77
N ARG A 207 -1.77 -13.33 6.89
CA ARG A 207 -3.05 -13.04 7.54
C ARG A 207 -3.95 -12.15 6.66
N ALA A 208 -3.40 -11.10 6.05
CA ALA A 208 -4.16 -10.24 5.13
C ALA A 208 -4.72 -11.05 3.95
N VAL A 209 -3.89 -11.90 3.31
CA VAL A 209 -4.28 -12.76 2.20
C VAL A 209 -5.28 -13.85 2.62
N ALA A 210 -5.19 -14.35 3.86
CA ALA A 210 -6.18 -15.31 4.38
C ALA A 210 -7.57 -14.67 4.57
N LEU A 211 -7.61 -13.38 4.95
CA LEU A 211 -8.85 -12.61 5.10
C LEU A 211 -9.43 -12.17 3.74
N ASP A 212 -8.58 -11.75 2.80
CA ASP A 212 -8.97 -11.40 1.42
C ASP A 212 -8.04 -12.08 0.39
N PRO A 213 -8.41 -13.30 -0.08
CA PRO A 213 -7.62 -14.04 -1.07
C PRO A 213 -7.62 -13.43 -2.48
N LEU A 214 -8.35 -12.34 -2.72
CA LEU A 214 -8.42 -11.64 -3.99
C LEU A 214 -7.68 -10.30 -3.98
N ASP A 215 -7.16 -9.85 -2.83
CA ASP A 215 -6.34 -8.65 -2.75
C ASP A 215 -4.98 -8.84 -3.40
N ILE A 216 -4.89 -8.45 -4.68
CA ILE A 216 -3.66 -8.54 -5.48
C ILE A 216 -2.51 -7.71 -4.89
N THR A 217 -2.80 -6.69 -4.08
CA THR A 217 -1.78 -5.85 -3.46
C THR A 217 -1.07 -6.61 -2.35
N SER A 218 -1.81 -7.19 -1.40
CA SER A 218 -1.24 -8.02 -0.33
C SER A 218 -0.54 -9.26 -0.86
N ILE A 219 -1.12 -9.95 -1.87
CA ILE A 219 -0.48 -11.12 -2.51
C ILE A 219 0.86 -10.72 -3.14
N ARG A 220 0.92 -9.60 -3.86
CA ARG A 220 2.15 -9.10 -4.48
C ARG A 220 3.21 -8.72 -3.45
N GLN A 221 2.81 -8.01 -2.37
CA GLN A 221 3.72 -7.62 -1.30
C GLN A 221 4.25 -8.83 -0.52
N LEU A 222 3.41 -9.85 -0.32
CA LEU A 222 3.85 -11.14 0.22
C LEU A 222 4.92 -11.78 -0.69
N GLY A 223 4.73 -11.73 -2.01
CA GLY A 223 5.72 -12.18 -2.98
C GLY A 223 7.03 -11.41 -2.89
N ASP A 224 6.99 -10.07 -2.80
CA ASP A 224 8.17 -9.22 -2.60
C ASP A 224 8.90 -9.59 -1.29
N THR A 225 8.14 -9.84 -0.21
CA THR A 225 8.70 -10.22 1.10
C THR A 225 9.35 -11.60 1.07
N TYR A 226 8.70 -12.60 0.44
CA TYR A 226 9.31 -13.91 0.25
C TYR A 226 10.59 -13.84 -0.58
N ALA A 227 10.62 -13.01 -1.64
CA ALA A 227 11.83 -12.82 -2.44
C ALA A 227 12.98 -12.21 -1.62
N ALA A 228 12.69 -11.19 -0.81
CA ALA A 228 13.67 -10.55 0.09
C ALA A 228 14.19 -11.54 1.16
N ALA A 229 13.33 -12.41 1.68
CA ALA A 229 13.68 -13.47 2.63
C ALA A 229 14.38 -14.68 1.98
N GLY A 230 14.57 -14.69 0.65
CA GLY A 230 15.19 -15.80 -0.08
C GLY A 230 14.26 -17.00 -0.34
N ASN A 231 12.96 -16.87 -0.07
CA ASN A 231 11.95 -17.90 -0.30
C ASN A 231 11.41 -17.85 -1.75
N PHE A 232 12.28 -18.09 -2.72
CA PHE A 232 12.01 -17.82 -4.14
C PHE A 232 10.81 -18.59 -4.72
N ASP A 233 10.61 -19.85 -4.32
CA ASP A 233 9.47 -20.64 -4.79
C ASP A 233 8.12 -20.05 -4.34
N LYS A 234 8.04 -19.62 -3.08
CA LYS A 234 6.85 -18.93 -2.56
C LYS A 234 6.64 -17.57 -3.20
N ALA A 235 7.72 -16.81 -3.46
CA ALA A 235 7.67 -15.54 -4.17
C ALA A 235 7.07 -15.71 -5.58
N LEU A 236 7.59 -16.68 -6.36
CA LEU A 236 7.09 -16.99 -7.69
C LEU A 236 5.61 -17.44 -7.66
N ALA A 237 5.23 -18.27 -6.68
CA ALA A 237 3.82 -18.68 -6.51
C ALA A 237 2.91 -17.48 -6.25
N SER A 238 3.31 -16.54 -5.39
CA SER A 238 2.55 -15.32 -5.10
C SER A 238 2.42 -14.43 -6.35
N PHE A 239 3.49 -14.19 -7.09
CA PHE A 239 3.43 -13.37 -8.31
C PHE A 239 2.60 -14.04 -9.43
N ASN A 240 2.69 -15.35 -9.60
CA ASN A 240 1.84 -16.07 -10.53
C ASN A 240 0.36 -15.98 -10.12
N ARG A 241 0.06 -16.04 -8.83
CA ARG A 241 -1.31 -15.82 -8.34
C ARG A 241 -1.82 -14.43 -8.68
N VAL A 242 -0.99 -13.39 -8.59
CA VAL A 242 -1.35 -12.04 -9.06
C VAL A 242 -1.68 -12.04 -10.55
N LEU A 243 -0.87 -12.70 -11.39
CA LEU A 243 -1.10 -12.77 -12.84
C LEU A 243 -2.35 -13.59 -13.19
N GLU A 244 -2.71 -14.62 -12.42
CA GLU A 244 -3.98 -15.36 -12.58
C GLU A 244 -5.19 -14.45 -12.31
N LEU A 245 -5.14 -13.65 -11.24
CA LEU A 245 -6.21 -12.72 -10.84
C LEU A 245 -6.28 -11.49 -11.76
N SER A 246 -5.13 -11.02 -12.22
CA SER A 246 -4.99 -9.82 -13.06
C SER A 246 -3.86 -10.01 -14.08
N PRO A 247 -4.14 -10.58 -15.25
CA PRO A 247 -3.12 -10.89 -16.27
C PRO A 247 -2.33 -9.68 -16.78
N GLY A 248 -2.86 -8.47 -16.60
CA GLY A 248 -2.21 -7.21 -16.97
C GLY A 248 -1.58 -6.46 -15.79
N ALA A 249 -1.41 -7.10 -14.63
CA ALA A 249 -0.86 -6.45 -13.44
C ALA A 249 0.53 -5.86 -13.71
N ALA A 250 0.65 -4.54 -13.59
CA ALA A 250 1.86 -3.80 -13.89
C ALA A 250 3.05 -4.22 -13.00
N ARG A 251 4.23 -4.32 -13.58
CA ARG A 251 5.51 -4.61 -12.91
C ARG A 251 5.63 -6.00 -12.29
N VAL A 252 4.66 -6.89 -12.46
CA VAL A 252 4.73 -8.24 -11.87
C VAL A 252 5.71 -9.12 -12.63
N ASN A 253 5.76 -9.01 -13.96
CA ASN A 253 6.75 -9.72 -14.77
C ASN A 253 8.19 -9.29 -14.41
N GLY A 254 8.43 -8.01 -14.14
CA GLY A 254 9.71 -7.52 -13.64
C GLY A 254 10.09 -8.14 -12.28
N ARG A 255 9.13 -8.30 -11.36
CA ARG A 255 9.37 -8.97 -10.08
C ARG A 255 9.73 -10.45 -10.23
N ILE A 256 9.02 -11.16 -11.10
CA ILE A 256 9.36 -12.55 -11.42
C ILE A 256 10.78 -12.62 -12.04
N ALA A 257 11.10 -11.71 -12.94
CA ALA A 257 12.45 -11.62 -13.51
C ALA A 257 13.51 -11.35 -12.45
N SER A 258 13.24 -10.46 -11.48
CA SER A 258 14.14 -10.22 -10.34
C SER A 258 14.42 -11.50 -9.55
N VAL A 259 13.40 -12.30 -9.25
CA VAL A 259 13.60 -13.59 -8.55
C VAL A 259 14.50 -14.53 -9.36
N TYR A 260 14.27 -14.67 -10.66
CA TYR A 260 15.15 -15.49 -11.51
C TYR A 260 16.58 -14.94 -11.61
N MET A 261 16.73 -13.61 -11.59
CA MET A 261 18.06 -13.00 -11.51
C MET A 261 18.78 -13.33 -10.19
N LEU A 262 18.06 -13.35 -9.06
CA LEU A 262 18.61 -13.76 -7.76
C LEU A 262 19.01 -15.24 -7.75
N GLN A 263 18.31 -16.09 -8.51
CA GLN A 263 18.67 -17.49 -8.73
C GLN A 263 19.76 -17.68 -9.81
N ASN A 264 20.27 -16.58 -10.38
CA ASN A 264 21.23 -16.58 -11.50
C ASN A 264 20.70 -17.25 -12.79
N ASP A 265 19.38 -17.30 -12.98
CA ASP A 265 18.74 -17.80 -14.20
C ASP A 265 18.36 -16.63 -15.11
N LEU A 266 19.37 -16.10 -15.80
CA LEU A 266 19.20 -14.92 -16.64
C LEU A 266 18.38 -15.18 -17.91
N ASP A 267 18.21 -16.43 -18.32
CA ASP A 267 17.42 -16.78 -19.49
C ASP A 267 15.93 -16.73 -19.18
N ARG A 268 15.50 -17.34 -18.06
CA ARG A 268 14.12 -17.18 -17.59
C ARG A 268 13.82 -15.74 -17.23
N ALA A 269 14.72 -15.03 -16.56
CA ALA A 269 14.55 -13.61 -16.29
C ALA A 269 14.26 -12.81 -17.57
N SER A 270 15.04 -13.02 -18.63
CA SER A 270 14.84 -12.32 -19.92
C SER A 270 13.48 -12.61 -20.56
N MET A 271 12.94 -13.83 -20.42
CA MET A 271 11.61 -14.17 -20.95
C MET A 271 10.49 -13.36 -20.25
N TYR A 272 10.57 -13.20 -18.93
CA TYR A 272 9.59 -12.41 -18.19
C TYR A 272 9.74 -10.90 -18.45
N VAL A 273 10.96 -10.40 -18.56
CA VAL A 273 11.22 -8.99 -18.95
C VAL A 273 10.60 -8.66 -20.30
N ALA A 274 10.68 -9.57 -21.28
CA ALA A 274 10.06 -9.37 -22.59
C ALA A 274 8.52 -9.27 -22.53
N SER A 275 7.90 -9.75 -21.45
CA SER A 275 6.45 -9.69 -21.21
C SER A 275 6.05 -8.53 -20.29
N GLU A 276 7.02 -7.71 -19.82
CA GLU A 276 6.73 -6.56 -18.97
C GLU A 276 6.11 -5.43 -19.80
N THR A 277 5.05 -4.82 -19.28
CA THR A 277 4.26 -3.80 -19.99
C THR A 277 4.61 -2.37 -19.61
N VAL A 278 5.40 -2.20 -18.54
CA VAL A 278 5.81 -0.87 -18.08
C VAL A 278 7.21 -0.58 -18.62
N ASP A 279 7.30 0.37 -19.56
CA ASP A 279 8.52 0.71 -20.32
C ASP A 279 9.78 0.86 -19.44
N TRP A 280 9.69 1.66 -18.38
CA TRP A 280 10.86 1.91 -17.54
C TRP A 280 11.27 0.67 -16.70
N THR A 281 10.29 -0.16 -16.31
CA THR A 281 10.55 -1.41 -15.60
C THR A 281 11.21 -2.43 -16.53
N GLN A 282 10.71 -2.54 -17.75
CA GLN A 282 11.31 -3.40 -18.77
C GLN A 282 12.77 -3.00 -19.03
N ALA A 283 13.01 -1.72 -19.31
CA ALA A 283 14.36 -1.19 -19.58
C ALA A 283 15.31 -1.38 -18.37
N LEU A 284 14.81 -1.18 -17.13
CA LEU A 284 15.57 -1.43 -15.91
C LEU A 284 16.11 -2.87 -15.89
N TYR A 285 15.23 -3.85 -16.01
CA TYR A 285 15.64 -5.25 -15.92
C TYR A 285 16.47 -5.74 -17.12
N GLU A 286 16.27 -5.18 -18.32
CA GLU A 286 17.14 -5.43 -19.46
C GLU A 286 18.59 -5.00 -19.16
N ILE A 287 18.77 -3.83 -18.52
CA ILE A 287 20.10 -3.31 -18.15
C ILE A 287 20.74 -4.15 -17.05
N LEU A 288 19.96 -4.53 -16.02
CA LEU A 288 20.43 -5.39 -14.94
C LEU A 288 20.91 -6.75 -15.48
N ILE A 289 20.12 -7.40 -16.35
CA ILE A 289 20.50 -8.67 -16.99
C ILE A 289 21.74 -8.48 -17.87
N LEU A 290 21.81 -7.40 -18.64
CA LEU A 290 22.98 -7.08 -19.47
C LEU A 290 24.25 -6.93 -18.61
N GLY A 291 24.13 -6.21 -17.48
CA GLY A 291 25.21 -6.03 -16.52
C GLY A 291 25.72 -7.36 -15.95
N ARG A 292 24.83 -8.26 -15.60
CA ARG A 292 25.18 -9.60 -15.08
C ARG A 292 25.80 -10.50 -16.14
N ARG A 293 25.39 -10.38 -17.42
CA ARG A 293 25.97 -11.15 -18.53
C ARG A 293 27.34 -10.63 -18.99
N GLN A 294 27.54 -9.32 -19.00
CA GLN A 294 28.69 -8.70 -19.68
C GLN A 294 29.50 -7.75 -18.78
N GLY A 295 29.10 -7.59 -17.51
CA GLY A 295 29.69 -6.60 -16.62
C GLY A 295 29.45 -5.16 -17.13
N ARG A 296 30.30 -4.23 -16.73
CA ARG A 296 30.25 -2.81 -17.15
C ARG A 296 30.83 -2.61 -18.57
N SER A 297 30.30 -3.35 -19.54
CA SER A 297 30.69 -3.25 -20.95
C SER A 297 30.34 -1.87 -21.53
N SER A 298 30.83 -1.57 -22.77
CA SER A 298 30.42 -0.36 -23.48
C SER A 298 28.92 -0.35 -23.81
N GLU A 299 28.36 -1.52 -24.08
CA GLU A 299 26.94 -1.71 -24.34
C GLU A 299 26.09 -1.43 -23.09
N TRP A 300 26.51 -1.98 -21.94
CA TRP A 300 25.84 -1.71 -20.66
C TRP A 300 25.88 -0.21 -20.31
N ARG A 301 27.05 0.45 -20.45
CA ARG A 301 27.14 1.90 -20.20
C ARG A 301 26.21 2.69 -21.10
N LYS A 302 26.14 2.37 -22.38
CA LYS A 302 25.23 3.02 -23.33
C LYS A 302 23.77 2.82 -22.93
N ALA A 303 23.38 1.63 -22.50
CA ALA A 303 22.01 1.33 -22.07
C ALA A 303 21.66 2.08 -20.78
N ARG A 304 22.53 2.09 -19.77
CA ARG A 304 22.38 2.89 -18.55
C ARG A 304 22.25 4.38 -18.85
N ASP A 305 23.14 4.94 -19.65
CA ASP A 305 23.12 6.36 -19.98
C ASP A 305 21.84 6.74 -20.77
N GLY A 306 21.35 5.84 -21.62
CA GLY A 306 20.06 5.97 -22.29
C GLY A 306 18.88 5.95 -21.30
N TYR A 307 18.93 5.09 -20.28
CA TYR A 307 17.93 5.07 -19.20
C TYR A 307 17.92 6.39 -18.43
N ILE A 308 19.12 6.87 -18.03
CA ILE A 308 19.28 8.16 -17.33
C ILE A 308 18.74 9.31 -18.19
N ALA A 309 19.05 9.35 -19.47
CA ALA A 309 18.59 10.40 -20.36
C ALA A 309 17.05 10.43 -20.53
N ARG A 310 16.40 9.26 -20.47
CA ARG A 310 14.95 9.15 -20.68
C ARG A 310 14.15 9.36 -19.41
N TRP A 311 14.60 8.80 -18.28
CA TRP A 311 13.84 8.78 -17.02
C TRP A 311 14.50 9.56 -15.88
N GLY A 312 15.81 9.68 -15.85
CA GLY A 312 16.60 10.55 -14.96
C GLY A 312 16.14 10.64 -13.51
N THR A 313 16.05 11.87 -13.02
CA THR A 313 15.73 12.18 -11.62
C THR A 313 14.45 11.53 -11.08
N PRO A 314 13.34 11.38 -11.82
CA PRO A 314 12.17 10.67 -11.32
C PRO A 314 12.39 9.18 -10.99
N ASN A 315 13.47 8.58 -11.51
CA ASN A 315 13.83 7.19 -11.29
C ASN A 315 15.21 7.07 -10.60
N SER A 316 15.53 8.00 -9.70
CA SER A 316 16.84 8.07 -9.04
C SER A 316 17.21 6.79 -8.32
N TYR A 317 16.25 6.21 -7.57
CA TYR A 317 16.44 4.94 -6.90
C TYR A 317 16.74 3.80 -7.89
N GLN A 318 16.02 3.69 -9.02
CA GLN A 318 16.23 2.64 -10.02
C GLN A 318 17.60 2.77 -10.70
N ILE A 319 18.08 4.00 -10.87
CA ILE A 319 19.43 4.21 -11.41
C ILE A 319 20.47 3.79 -10.37
N ALA A 320 20.27 4.09 -9.09
CA ALA A 320 21.11 3.58 -8.01
C ALA A 320 21.14 2.03 -7.99
N GLU A 321 19.99 1.38 -8.22
CA GLU A 321 19.87 -0.08 -8.33
C GLU A 321 20.69 -0.65 -9.49
N ILE A 322 20.63 -0.02 -10.68
CA ILE A 322 21.46 -0.39 -11.84
C ILE A 322 22.96 -0.30 -11.50
N CYS A 323 23.38 0.76 -10.82
CA CYS A 323 24.75 0.97 -10.45
C CYS A 323 25.22 -0.01 -9.37
N ALA A 324 24.37 -0.27 -8.37
CA ALA A 324 24.66 -1.17 -7.26
C ALA A 324 24.83 -2.63 -7.74
N ASP A 325 23.93 -3.12 -8.60
CA ASP A 325 24.03 -4.47 -9.18
C ASP A 325 25.29 -4.64 -10.03
N ALA A 326 25.74 -3.58 -10.69
CA ALA A 326 26.99 -3.57 -11.46
C ALA A 326 28.27 -3.37 -10.61
N GLY A 327 28.15 -3.18 -9.30
CA GLY A 327 29.26 -2.91 -8.38
C GLY A 327 29.90 -1.54 -8.58
N ASP A 328 29.17 -0.55 -9.11
CA ASP A 328 29.65 0.83 -9.27
C ASP A 328 29.21 1.68 -8.07
N LEU A 329 29.98 1.59 -6.98
CA LEU A 329 29.61 2.25 -5.72
C LEU A 329 29.56 3.78 -5.85
N ASP A 330 30.41 4.40 -6.66
CA ASP A 330 30.39 5.86 -6.83
C ASP A 330 29.09 6.31 -7.49
N CYS A 331 28.71 5.66 -8.60
CA CYS A 331 27.43 5.87 -9.24
C CYS A 331 26.26 5.56 -8.29
N THR A 332 26.36 4.49 -7.51
CA THR A 332 25.30 4.10 -6.55
C THR A 332 25.04 5.21 -5.55
N PHE A 333 26.07 5.75 -4.90
CA PHE A 333 25.89 6.80 -3.89
C PHE A 333 25.52 8.17 -4.47
N GLU A 334 25.99 8.49 -5.69
CA GLU A 334 25.53 9.68 -6.41
C GLU A 334 24.00 9.66 -6.61
N TRP A 335 23.46 8.53 -7.04
CA TRP A 335 22.02 8.41 -7.30
C TRP A 335 21.20 8.15 -6.04
N LEU A 336 21.74 7.52 -4.99
CA LEU A 336 21.09 7.47 -3.69
C LEU A 336 20.99 8.86 -3.06
N GLN A 337 22.02 9.72 -3.19
CA GLN A 337 21.95 11.10 -2.76
C GLN A 337 20.90 11.88 -3.55
N THR A 338 20.87 11.70 -4.87
CA THR A 338 19.82 12.30 -5.70
C THR A 338 18.43 11.85 -5.26
N ALA A 339 18.25 10.55 -4.94
CA ALA A 339 16.98 10.03 -4.44
C ALA A 339 16.56 10.68 -3.11
N ILE A 340 17.53 10.96 -2.21
CA ILE A 340 17.27 11.73 -0.98
C ILE A 340 16.84 13.16 -1.33
N ASP A 341 17.58 13.84 -2.19
CA ASP A 341 17.37 15.26 -2.51
C ASP A 341 15.98 15.51 -3.14
N VAL A 342 15.48 14.56 -3.95
CA VAL A 342 14.16 14.64 -4.57
C VAL A 342 13.07 13.92 -3.80
N HIS A 343 13.42 13.33 -2.66
CA HIS A 343 12.51 12.53 -1.84
C HIS A 343 11.85 11.37 -2.63
N ASP A 344 12.68 10.59 -3.33
CA ASP A 344 12.23 9.44 -4.13
C ASP A 344 11.61 8.35 -3.22
N PRO A 345 10.34 7.98 -3.41
CA PRO A 345 9.69 6.97 -2.56
C PRO A 345 10.31 5.57 -2.70
N GLY A 346 11.15 5.34 -3.68
CA GLY A 346 11.93 4.12 -3.84
C GLY A 346 13.14 4.03 -2.90
N ALA A 347 13.64 5.15 -2.37
CA ALA A 347 14.87 5.16 -1.57
C ALA A 347 14.88 4.16 -0.39
N PRO A 348 13.78 3.94 0.37
CA PRO A 348 13.76 2.94 1.45
C PRO A 348 14.01 1.49 0.99
N TRP A 349 13.74 1.17 -0.27
CA TRP A 349 13.99 -0.18 -0.82
C TRP A 349 15.47 -0.56 -0.81
N ALA A 350 16.39 0.41 -0.78
CA ALA A 350 17.81 0.14 -0.67
C ALA A 350 18.18 -0.59 0.63
N PHE A 351 17.36 -0.50 1.69
CA PHE A 351 17.57 -1.26 2.92
C PHE A 351 17.33 -2.76 2.76
N VAL A 352 16.43 -3.16 1.87
CA VAL A 352 15.94 -4.54 1.77
C VAL A 352 16.44 -5.27 0.50
N MET A 353 16.66 -4.52 -0.60
CA MET A 353 17.06 -5.13 -1.87
C MET A 353 18.49 -5.64 -1.84
N GLN A 354 18.70 -6.88 -2.28
CA GLN A 354 19.99 -7.56 -2.28
C GLN A 354 21.04 -6.87 -3.16
N TYR A 355 20.64 -6.12 -4.18
CA TYR A 355 21.56 -5.36 -5.05
C TYR A 355 22.44 -4.37 -4.28
N PHE A 356 21.99 -3.86 -3.13
CA PHE A 356 22.72 -2.90 -2.32
C PHE A 356 23.60 -3.55 -1.22
N GLU A 357 23.83 -4.87 -1.25
CA GLU A 357 24.59 -5.55 -0.20
C GLU A 357 26.02 -4.98 -0.07
N GLU A 358 26.71 -4.71 -1.18
CA GLU A 358 28.04 -4.11 -1.16
C GLU A 358 28.00 -2.62 -0.75
N ALA A 359 26.96 -1.89 -1.17
CA ALA A 359 26.79 -0.50 -0.75
C ALA A 359 26.57 -0.40 0.77
N ARG A 360 25.89 -1.36 1.38
CA ARG A 360 25.67 -1.41 2.85
C ARG A 360 26.97 -1.58 3.66
N LYS A 361 28.05 -2.06 3.04
CA LYS A 361 29.38 -2.22 3.65
C LYS A 361 30.27 -0.97 3.49
N ASP A 362 29.91 -0.04 2.58
CA ASP A 362 30.66 1.20 2.32
C ASP A 362 30.39 2.24 3.41
N PRO A 363 31.40 2.99 3.88
CA PRO A 363 31.22 4.05 4.89
C PRO A 363 30.14 5.10 4.55
N ARG A 364 29.95 5.42 3.26
CA ARG A 364 28.93 6.37 2.77
C ARG A 364 27.50 5.92 3.06
N TRP A 365 27.30 4.64 3.35
CA TRP A 365 26.00 4.11 3.75
C TRP A 365 25.44 4.78 5.01
N THR A 366 26.33 5.17 5.92
CA THR A 366 25.95 5.89 7.14
C THR A 366 25.29 7.23 6.83
N ASP A 367 25.83 7.98 5.87
CA ASP A 367 25.25 9.27 5.46
C ASP A 367 23.88 9.08 4.78
N PHE A 368 23.75 8.05 3.92
CA PHE A 368 22.47 7.69 3.31
C PHE A 368 21.43 7.35 4.38
N THR A 369 21.78 6.52 5.36
CA THR A 369 20.83 6.09 6.41
C THR A 369 20.43 7.19 7.37
N ALA A 370 21.21 8.25 7.50
CA ALA A 370 20.91 9.40 8.35
C ALA A 370 19.65 10.18 7.91
N ALA A 371 19.21 10.00 6.66
CA ALA A 371 17.96 10.58 6.16
C ALA A 371 16.70 9.89 6.70
N PHE A 372 16.83 8.73 7.33
CA PHE A 372 15.72 7.87 7.76
C PHE A 372 15.73 7.71 9.29
N LYS A 373 14.53 7.72 9.90
CA LYS A 373 14.36 7.31 11.29
C LYS A 373 13.97 5.83 11.34
N ARG A 374 14.86 5.02 11.92
CA ARG A 374 14.69 3.56 12.03
C ARG A 374 14.76 3.10 13.48
#